data_983e5c68ced3811201f5339308d69a3b
#
_entry.id   983e5c68ced3811201f5339308d69a3b
#
_cell.length_a   1.000
_cell.length_b   1.000
_cell.length_c   1.000
_cell.angle_alpha   90.00
_cell.angle_beta   90.00
_cell.angle_gamma   90.00
#
_symmetry.space_group_name_H-M   'P 1'
#
loop_
_entity.id
_entity.type
_entity.pdbx_description
1 polymer ?
#
loop_
_entity_poly.entity_id
_entity_poly.type
_entity_poly.pdbx_seq_one_letter_code
_entity_poly.pdbx_strand_id
1 'polypeptide(L)'
;MKLGGFILLVLVFAGASWLWFQRQADQTATTNPVALKIFCAAGIKSPVEAVAAAYQNELGVRAELQYGGTASLLSSIRVAGGGDLFVAADDAAIVESRKLGLIREVLPLVTQTPVIAVIKGNPKGIRTLDDLLRADVKFALANPESASVGRISKRILKDRWESFSGKAAVMKPTVMEIATDVKIGSVDAAIVWDSAVAQFPELEAVTVPELAASPENASIAVLAGSTNPTAALRFARYLTSPEKGGPIFSARGFKPARGDQWAEKPRFVIYSGGVNRPAIQQTLQEFADREGVDLTTVFNGCGVLCASMKAMSQTPGNQLPDVYYACDVCFVPPVAEMFPEAIVLTEADIVLAVNKGNPRNIRSIADLAQPNLKVGICNAEQATLGFMTKAMLKQAGLLPAVMKNVCSQVPTADLLVNQLRTGSLDAAIVYEINARPAAEFIDTISIPASAGAKAVQPFAVAAKTPYPLLAHRLLDCLKSNRARFEEAGFRWRDDPTIPSKDIVLPDYLKNANNND
;
A
#
# COMPACT_ATOMS: atom_id res chain seq x y z
N MET A 1 8.98 -39.81 -61.15
CA MET A 1 8.20 -38.59 -60.86
C MET A 1 7.74 -38.48 -59.38
N LYS A 2 8.57 -38.76 -58.37
CA LYS A 2 8.18 -38.61 -56.92
C LYS A 2 9.11 -37.72 -56.08
N LEU A 3 10.21 -37.20 -56.66
CA LEU A 3 11.17 -36.37 -55.92
C LEU A 3 10.84 -34.86 -55.98
N GLY A 4 10.17 -34.41 -57.05
CA GLY A 4 9.83 -32.96 -57.22
C GLY A 4 8.74 -32.43 -56.29
N GLY A 5 7.78 -33.31 -55.88
CA GLY A 5 6.71 -32.92 -54.98
C GLY A 5 7.14 -32.68 -53.52
N PHE A 6 8.17 -33.40 -53.06
CA PHE A 6 8.68 -33.26 -51.70
C PHE A 6 9.50 -31.98 -51.50
N ILE A 7 10.27 -31.57 -52.51
CA ILE A 7 11.06 -30.35 -52.48
C ILE A 7 10.13 -29.12 -52.51
N LEU A 8 9.03 -29.16 -53.27
CA LEU A 8 8.06 -28.07 -53.31
C LEU A 8 7.32 -27.87 -51.97
N LEU A 9 6.99 -28.99 -51.29
CA LEU A 9 6.33 -28.94 -49.97
C LEU A 9 7.24 -28.36 -48.86
N VAL A 10 8.54 -28.73 -48.89
CA VAL A 10 9.53 -28.21 -47.93
C VAL A 10 9.77 -26.70 -48.12
N LEU A 11 9.80 -26.23 -49.38
CA LEU A 11 9.96 -24.81 -49.69
C LEU A 11 8.72 -23.97 -49.30
N VAL A 12 7.51 -24.53 -49.42
CA VAL A 12 6.27 -23.87 -48.99
C VAL A 12 6.19 -23.77 -47.44
N PHE A 13 6.61 -24.85 -46.74
CA PHE A 13 6.67 -24.81 -45.28
C PHE A 13 7.78 -23.88 -44.76
N ALA A 14 8.94 -23.86 -45.39
CA ALA A 14 10.01 -22.93 -45.02
C ALA A 14 9.63 -21.47 -45.30
N GLY A 15 8.93 -21.18 -46.41
CA GLY A 15 8.39 -19.85 -46.71
C GLY A 15 7.29 -19.42 -45.77
N ALA A 16 6.37 -20.33 -45.40
CA ALA A 16 5.31 -20.05 -44.45
C ALA A 16 5.87 -19.81 -43.03
N SER A 17 6.86 -20.60 -42.60
CA SER A 17 7.55 -20.41 -41.30
C SER A 17 8.33 -19.10 -41.26
N TRP A 18 8.99 -18.72 -42.37
CA TRP A 18 9.72 -17.46 -42.46
C TRP A 18 8.77 -16.24 -42.46
N LEU A 19 7.62 -16.31 -43.16
CA LEU A 19 6.58 -15.31 -43.13
C LEU A 19 5.87 -15.22 -41.76
N TRP A 20 5.75 -16.34 -41.05
CA TRP A 20 5.21 -16.36 -39.68
C TRP A 20 6.20 -15.74 -38.69
N PHE A 21 7.51 -16.04 -38.82
CA PHE A 21 8.58 -15.40 -38.04
C PHE A 21 8.70 -13.89 -38.35
N GLN A 22 8.60 -13.47 -39.61
CA GLN A 22 8.55 -12.05 -39.97
C GLN A 22 7.30 -11.34 -39.39
N ARG A 23 6.13 -11.98 -39.46
CA ARG A 23 4.92 -11.43 -38.82
C ARG A 23 5.03 -11.34 -37.29
N GLN A 24 5.71 -12.27 -36.63
CA GLN A 24 6.02 -12.14 -35.20
C GLN A 24 7.06 -11.04 -34.92
N ALA A 25 8.05 -10.86 -35.78
CA ALA A 25 9.01 -9.77 -35.66
C ALA A 25 8.38 -8.39 -35.91
N ASP A 26 7.44 -8.31 -36.87
CA ASP A 26 6.68 -7.05 -37.12
C ASP A 26 5.62 -6.74 -36.05
N GLN A 27 5.14 -7.72 -35.27
CA GLN A 27 4.27 -7.50 -34.12
C GLN A 27 5.02 -7.06 -32.86
N THR A 28 6.36 -7.12 -32.85
CA THR A 28 7.19 -6.57 -31.76
C THR A 28 7.65 -5.14 -31.98
N ALA A 29 7.21 -4.48 -33.04
CA ALA A 29 7.60 -3.10 -33.32
C ALA A 29 6.38 -2.19 -33.51
N THR A 30 6.41 -1.15 -32.77
CA THR A 30 5.58 0.06 -32.72
C THR A 30 4.45 0.08 -31.70
N THR A 31 4.73 -0.32 -30.46
CA THR A 31 4.21 0.50 -29.36
C THR A 31 5.02 1.79 -29.40
N ASN A 32 4.41 2.91 -29.77
CA ASN A 32 5.00 4.21 -29.49
C ASN A 32 5.53 4.17 -28.06
N PRO A 33 6.82 4.49 -27.82
CA PRO A 33 7.36 4.44 -26.47
C PRO A 33 6.43 5.28 -25.59
N VAL A 34 5.86 4.64 -24.56
CA VAL A 34 4.93 5.29 -23.64
C VAL A 34 5.66 6.48 -23.04
N ALA A 35 5.26 7.69 -23.43
CA ALA A 35 5.79 8.91 -22.85
C ALA A 35 4.93 9.26 -21.65
N LEU A 36 5.52 9.24 -20.45
CA LEU A 36 4.83 9.63 -19.20
C LEU A 36 4.78 11.15 -19.11
N LYS A 37 3.59 11.71 -18.96
CA LYS A 37 3.38 13.14 -18.75
C LYS A 37 3.37 13.46 -17.27
N ILE A 38 4.33 14.27 -16.82
CA ILE A 38 4.61 14.54 -15.41
C ILE A 38 4.50 16.03 -15.12
N PHE A 39 3.61 16.43 -14.23
CA PHE A 39 3.53 17.78 -13.68
C PHE A 39 4.43 17.86 -12.46
N CYS A 40 5.48 18.67 -12.48
CA CYS A 40 6.52 18.69 -11.47
C CYS A 40 6.71 20.09 -10.88
N ALA A 41 6.65 20.18 -9.54
CA ALA A 41 6.95 21.43 -8.84
C ALA A 41 8.37 21.94 -9.16
N ALA A 42 8.49 23.23 -9.51
CA ALA A 42 9.73 23.82 -10.02
C ALA A 42 10.93 23.67 -9.07
N GLY A 43 10.69 23.67 -7.74
CA GLY A 43 11.74 23.46 -6.74
C GLY A 43 12.40 22.08 -6.78
N ILE A 44 11.73 21.10 -7.39
CA ILE A 44 12.17 19.70 -7.46
C ILE A 44 12.61 19.32 -8.89
N LYS A 45 12.63 20.28 -9.80
CA LYS A 45 12.97 20.08 -11.22
C LYS A 45 14.27 19.31 -11.42
N SER A 46 15.39 19.83 -10.88
CA SER A 46 16.72 19.31 -11.16
C SER A 46 16.91 17.81 -10.84
N PRO A 47 16.53 17.30 -9.65
CA PRO A 47 16.63 15.86 -9.40
C PRO A 47 15.65 15.03 -10.22
N VAL A 48 14.41 15.50 -10.46
CA VAL A 48 13.42 14.75 -11.25
C VAL A 48 13.85 14.61 -12.71
N GLU A 49 14.41 15.66 -13.33
CA GLU A 49 15.00 15.57 -14.68
C GLU A 49 16.12 14.54 -14.77
N ALA A 50 17.02 14.54 -13.78
CA ALA A 50 18.13 13.59 -13.77
C ALA A 50 17.67 12.15 -13.58
N VAL A 51 16.66 11.92 -12.72
CA VAL A 51 16.06 10.59 -12.56
C VAL A 51 15.30 10.17 -13.82
N ALA A 52 14.56 11.07 -14.46
CA ALA A 52 13.86 10.79 -15.71
C ALA A 52 14.82 10.39 -16.84
N ALA A 53 15.96 11.08 -16.94
CA ALA A 53 17.01 10.73 -17.90
C ALA A 53 17.63 9.34 -17.59
N ALA A 54 17.91 9.03 -16.31
CA ALA A 54 18.41 7.73 -15.90
C ALA A 54 17.39 6.61 -16.20
N TYR A 55 16.12 6.86 -15.91
CA TYR A 55 15.03 5.92 -16.18
C TYR A 55 14.87 5.65 -17.69
N GLN A 56 14.94 6.71 -18.51
CA GLN A 56 14.90 6.56 -19.95
C GLN A 56 16.08 5.75 -20.49
N ASN A 57 17.29 6.00 -19.97
CA ASN A 57 18.49 5.27 -20.38
C ASN A 57 18.44 3.79 -19.97
N GLU A 58 17.87 3.49 -18.80
CA GLU A 58 17.82 2.13 -18.25
C GLU A 58 16.64 1.31 -18.82
N LEU A 59 15.47 1.92 -19.00
CA LEU A 59 14.22 1.23 -19.30
C LEU A 59 13.56 1.68 -20.61
N GLY A 60 14.14 2.63 -21.34
CA GLY A 60 13.64 3.10 -22.62
C GLY A 60 12.36 3.93 -22.56
N VAL A 61 11.84 4.27 -21.38
CA VAL A 61 10.59 5.01 -21.19
C VAL A 61 10.87 6.50 -21.07
N ARG A 62 10.27 7.30 -21.97
CA ARG A 62 10.41 8.76 -22.00
C ARG A 62 9.48 9.41 -20.97
N ALA A 63 9.95 10.47 -20.31
CA ALA A 63 9.15 11.35 -19.45
C ALA A 63 9.08 12.77 -20.06
N GLU A 64 7.87 13.30 -20.15
CA GLU A 64 7.58 14.69 -20.57
C GLU A 64 7.22 15.48 -19.31
N LEU A 65 8.08 16.44 -18.97
CA LEU A 65 8.02 17.18 -17.72
C LEU A 65 7.49 18.59 -17.94
N GLN A 66 6.40 18.94 -17.23
CA GLN A 66 5.87 20.29 -17.16
C GLN A 66 6.15 20.87 -15.78
N TYR A 67 6.73 22.06 -15.72
CA TYR A 67 7.15 22.70 -14.47
C TYR A 67 6.32 23.92 -14.11
N GLY A 68 6.16 24.15 -12.79
CA GLY A 68 5.46 25.32 -12.27
C GLY A 68 5.41 25.36 -10.75
N GLY A 69 4.78 26.36 -10.19
CA GLY A 69 4.37 26.34 -8.78
C GLY A 69 3.33 25.26 -8.54
N THR A 70 3.34 24.62 -7.39
CA THR A 70 2.49 23.46 -7.08
C THR A 70 1.01 23.73 -7.28
N ALA A 71 0.50 24.90 -6.83
CA ALA A 71 -0.92 25.25 -7.01
C ALA A 71 -1.27 25.57 -8.47
N SER A 72 -0.36 26.20 -9.22
CA SER A 72 -0.54 26.44 -10.66
C SER A 72 -0.60 25.14 -11.46
N LEU A 73 0.23 24.16 -11.10
CA LEU A 73 0.21 22.82 -11.71
C LEU A 73 -1.10 22.10 -11.41
N LEU A 74 -1.61 22.19 -10.19
CA LEU A 74 -2.89 21.60 -9.81
C LEU A 74 -4.04 22.19 -10.65
N SER A 75 -4.02 23.50 -10.87
CA SER A 75 -4.97 24.18 -11.76
C SER A 75 -4.84 23.68 -13.21
N SER A 76 -3.60 23.50 -13.69
CA SER A 76 -3.34 22.96 -15.04
C SER A 76 -3.84 21.52 -15.19
N ILE A 77 -3.65 20.65 -14.18
CA ILE A 77 -4.15 19.27 -14.17
C ILE A 77 -5.67 19.25 -14.27
N ARG A 78 -6.36 20.12 -13.52
CA ARG A 78 -7.84 20.25 -13.57
C ARG A 78 -8.36 20.64 -14.95
N VAL A 79 -7.66 21.53 -15.66
CA VAL A 79 -8.05 22.00 -16.99
C VAL A 79 -7.67 20.99 -18.07
N ALA A 80 -6.47 20.41 -17.98
CA ALA A 80 -5.97 19.48 -18.99
C ALA A 80 -6.72 18.14 -19.05
N GLY A 81 -7.33 17.72 -17.92
CA GLY A 81 -8.07 16.46 -17.82
C GLY A 81 -7.22 15.20 -18.06
N GLY A 82 -5.89 15.33 -18.20
CA GLY A 82 -4.99 14.22 -18.51
C GLY A 82 -3.56 14.45 -18.02
N GLY A 83 -2.78 13.35 -18.02
CA GLY A 83 -1.41 13.26 -17.53
C GLY A 83 -1.26 12.02 -16.66
N ASP A 84 -0.04 11.67 -16.28
CA ASP A 84 0.23 10.42 -15.57
C ASP A 84 0.64 10.64 -14.13
N LEU A 85 1.46 11.67 -13.86
CA LEU A 85 2.05 11.89 -12.55
C LEU A 85 2.03 13.36 -12.14
N PHE A 86 1.90 13.59 -10.83
CA PHE A 86 2.01 14.89 -10.19
C PHE A 86 3.03 14.84 -9.06
N VAL A 87 4.09 15.64 -9.16
CA VAL A 87 5.10 15.85 -8.12
C VAL A 87 4.78 17.13 -7.39
N ALA A 88 4.15 16.99 -6.22
CA ALA A 88 3.77 18.10 -5.35
C ALA A 88 4.89 18.42 -4.35
N ALA A 89 5.08 19.68 -4.02
CA ALA A 89 6.11 20.12 -3.08
C ALA A 89 5.59 20.33 -1.64
N ASP A 90 4.33 19.95 -1.35
CA ASP A 90 3.76 20.01 0.00
C ASP A 90 2.58 19.03 0.17
N ASP A 91 2.29 18.69 1.44
CA ASP A 91 1.21 17.79 1.80
C ASP A 91 -0.17 18.39 1.53
N ALA A 92 -0.34 19.71 1.61
CA ALA A 92 -1.63 20.36 1.40
C ALA A 92 -2.13 20.17 -0.04
N ALA A 93 -1.23 20.23 -1.02
CA ALA A 93 -1.60 19.97 -2.41
C ALA A 93 -2.03 18.51 -2.64
N ILE A 94 -1.42 17.55 -1.96
CA ILE A 94 -1.84 16.14 -2.01
C ILE A 94 -3.24 15.97 -1.40
N VAL A 95 -3.49 16.58 -0.23
CA VAL A 95 -4.81 16.53 0.42
C VAL A 95 -5.89 17.16 -0.45
N GLU A 96 -5.61 18.31 -1.05
CA GLU A 96 -6.54 19.00 -1.98
C GLU A 96 -6.81 18.15 -3.23
N SER A 97 -5.75 17.59 -3.84
CA SER A 97 -5.86 16.73 -5.03
C SER A 97 -6.70 15.47 -4.75
N ARG A 98 -6.58 14.88 -3.56
CA ARG A 98 -7.41 13.73 -3.13
C ARG A 98 -8.87 14.13 -2.98
N LYS A 99 -9.16 15.26 -2.33
CA LYS A 99 -10.53 15.77 -2.16
C LYS A 99 -11.22 16.04 -3.50
N LEU A 100 -10.45 16.46 -4.50
CA LEU A 100 -10.94 16.71 -5.85
C LEU A 100 -10.98 15.43 -6.73
N GLY A 101 -10.56 14.27 -6.22
CA GLY A 101 -10.54 13.00 -6.97
C GLY A 101 -9.52 12.98 -8.11
N LEU A 102 -8.50 13.86 -8.10
CA LEU A 102 -7.53 14.01 -9.19
C LEU A 102 -6.37 13.02 -9.11
N ILE A 103 -6.11 12.46 -7.94
CA ILE A 103 -5.01 11.53 -7.70
C ILE A 103 -5.49 10.24 -7.04
N ARG A 104 -4.69 9.20 -7.20
CA ARG A 104 -4.90 7.89 -6.56
C ARG A 104 -3.72 7.56 -5.64
N GLU A 105 -2.76 6.76 -6.11
CA GLU A 105 -1.61 6.34 -5.32
C GLU A 105 -0.66 7.52 -5.08
N VAL A 106 -0.09 7.61 -3.88
CA VAL A 106 0.87 8.63 -3.48
C VAL A 106 2.08 7.96 -2.85
N LEU A 107 3.27 8.32 -3.34
CA LEU A 107 4.53 7.86 -2.78
C LEU A 107 5.29 9.07 -2.21
N PRO A 108 5.77 8.99 -0.95
CA PRO A 108 6.60 10.04 -0.37
C PRO A 108 7.94 10.12 -1.11
N LEU A 109 8.43 11.33 -1.35
CA LEU A 109 9.63 11.55 -2.17
C LEU A 109 10.77 12.13 -1.34
N VAL A 110 10.59 13.32 -0.76
CA VAL A 110 11.58 14.00 0.06
C VAL A 110 10.91 14.79 1.18
N THR A 111 11.66 15.06 2.25
CA THR A 111 11.29 16.06 3.26
C THR A 111 12.11 17.31 3.03
N GLN A 112 11.50 18.48 3.13
CA GLN A 112 12.15 19.78 2.97
C GLN A 112 11.68 20.74 4.07
N THR A 113 12.58 21.67 4.45
CA THR A 113 12.33 22.60 5.55
C THR A 113 12.45 24.03 5.03
N PRO A 114 11.51 24.95 5.35
CA PRO A 114 11.66 26.33 4.97
C PRO A 114 12.83 26.97 5.75
N VAL A 115 13.59 27.80 5.04
CA VAL A 115 14.76 28.53 5.57
C VAL A 115 14.79 29.93 4.98
N ILE A 116 15.59 30.84 5.55
CA ILE A 116 15.93 32.10 4.89
C ILE A 116 17.18 31.86 4.03
N ALA A 117 17.06 32.02 2.71
CA ALA A 117 18.20 32.05 1.81
C ALA A 117 18.83 33.43 1.83
N VAL A 118 20.14 33.48 1.93
CA VAL A 118 20.97 34.69 1.82
C VAL A 118 22.18 34.40 0.92
N ILE A 119 22.81 35.44 0.39
CA ILE A 119 24.11 35.27 -0.30
C ILE A 119 25.14 34.76 0.70
N LYS A 120 26.04 33.90 0.23
CA LYS A 120 27.08 33.28 1.06
C LYS A 120 27.90 34.31 1.84
N GLY A 121 28.11 34.05 3.14
CA GLY A 121 28.73 34.96 4.08
C GLY A 121 27.76 35.93 4.75
N ASN A 122 26.47 35.88 4.41
CA ASN A 122 25.39 36.65 5.04
C ASN A 122 25.75 38.12 5.35
N PRO A 123 26.08 38.95 4.35
CA PRO A 123 26.62 40.30 4.57
C PRO A 123 25.66 41.22 5.32
N LYS A 124 24.37 40.94 5.33
CA LYS A 124 23.36 41.71 6.10
C LYS A 124 23.17 41.18 7.52
N GLY A 125 23.84 40.08 7.91
CA GLY A 125 23.76 39.51 9.24
C GLY A 125 22.35 39.07 9.63
N ILE A 126 21.58 38.53 8.69
CA ILE A 126 20.19 38.08 8.89
C ILE A 126 20.22 36.78 9.70
N ARG A 127 19.53 36.74 10.86
CA ARG A 127 19.50 35.59 11.78
C ARG A 127 18.07 35.20 12.23
N THR A 128 17.13 36.13 12.09
CA THR A 128 15.74 35.96 12.53
C THR A 128 14.76 36.38 11.42
N LEU A 129 13.51 36.04 11.58
CA LEU A 129 12.45 36.56 10.68
C LEU A 129 12.32 38.07 10.79
N ASP A 130 12.54 38.66 11.99
CA ASP A 130 12.43 40.11 12.19
C ASP A 130 13.53 40.91 11.46
N ASP A 131 14.67 40.30 11.21
CA ASP A 131 15.75 40.92 10.41
C ASP A 131 15.28 41.21 8.97
N LEU A 132 14.34 40.44 8.42
CA LEU A 132 13.74 40.69 7.10
C LEU A 132 12.93 41.99 7.08
N LEU A 133 12.46 42.46 8.26
CA LEU A 133 11.69 43.69 8.39
C LEU A 133 12.56 44.93 8.62
N ARG A 134 13.89 44.82 8.64
CA ARG A 134 14.83 45.95 8.75
C ARG A 134 14.78 46.85 7.51
N ALA A 135 14.98 48.15 7.67
CA ALA A 135 14.91 49.12 6.58
C ALA A 135 15.95 48.93 5.47
N ASP A 136 17.14 48.39 5.86
CA ASP A 136 18.27 48.10 4.97
C ASP A 136 18.25 46.73 4.31
N VAL A 137 17.15 45.92 4.52
CA VAL A 137 17.01 44.57 3.99
C VAL A 137 15.91 44.56 2.94
N LYS A 138 16.25 44.12 1.73
CA LYS A 138 15.30 43.77 0.67
C LYS A 138 15.09 42.25 0.63
N PHE A 139 13.88 41.77 0.70
CA PHE A 139 13.62 40.35 0.63
C PHE A 139 12.50 40.00 -0.33
N ALA A 140 12.53 38.75 -0.79
CA ALA A 140 11.50 38.18 -1.65
C ALA A 140 10.66 37.12 -0.91
N LEU A 141 9.40 37.02 -1.28
CA LEU A 141 8.49 35.93 -0.89
C LEU A 141 7.97 35.20 -2.12
N ALA A 142 7.66 33.93 -1.94
CA ALA A 142 6.88 33.22 -2.95
C ALA A 142 5.38 33.53 -2.77
N ASN A 143 4.65 33.61 -3.89
CA ASN A 143 3.21 33.86 -3.88
C ASN A 143 2.47 32.65 -3.29
N PRO A 144 1.68 32.80 -2.22
CA PRO A 144 0.93 31.72 -1.59
C PRO A 144 -0.07 31.02 -2.51
N GLU A 145 -0.62 31.76 -3.49
CA GLU A 145 -1.61 31.23 -4.43
C GLU A 145 -0.99 30.36 -5.54
N SER A 146 0.34 30.36 -5.66
CA SER A 146 1.04 29.58 -6.72
C SER A 146 2.08 28.61 -6.17
N ALA A 147 2.83 29.00 -5.14
CA ALA A 147 3.97 28.25 -4.62
C ALA A 147 3.70 27.68 -3.21
N SER A 148 4.11 26.42 -3.00
CA SER A 148 4.01 25.74 -1.69
C SER A 148 4.74 26.50 -0.58
N VAL A 149 6.00 26.93 -0.81
CA VAL A 149 6.75 27.68 0.20
C VAL A 149 6.09 29.01 0.56
N GLY A 150 5.41 29.67 -0.36
CA GLY A 150 4.62 30.87 -0.09
C GLY A 150 3.44 30.58 0.83
N ARG A 151 2.68 29.51 0.55
CA ARG A 151 1.58 29.03 1.40
C ARG A 151 2.04 28.68 2.81
N ILE A 152 3.18 27.97 2.91
CA ILE A 152 3.77 27.61 4.20
C ILE A 152 4.26 28.87 4.96
N SER A 153 4.92 29.81 4.26
CA SER A 153 5.34 31.09 4.86
C SER A 153 4.16 31.85 5.42
N LYS A 154 3.05 31.95 4.68
CA LYS A 154 1.81 32.59 5.16
C LYS A 154 1.24 31.89 6.39
N ARG A 155 1.23 30.56 6.41
CA ARG A 155 0.77 29.75 7.57
C ARG A 155 1.64 29.97 8.81
N ILE A 156 2.97 30.03 8.65
CA ILE A 156 3.91 30.24 9.76
C ILE A 156 3.83 31.66 10.30
N LEU A 157 3.79 32.65 9.41
CA LEU A 157 3.76 34.07 9.79
C LEU A 157 2.42 34.52 10.39
N LYS A 158 1.32 33.82 10.10
CA LYS A 158 -0.02 34.10 10.66
C LYS A 158 -0.40 35.60 10.57
N ASP A 159 -0.67 36.22 11.71
CA ASP A 159 -1.04 37.64 11.82
C ASP A 159 0.06 38.60 11.35
N ARG A 160 1.31 38.12 11.28
CA ARG A 160 2.45 38.88 10.76
C ARG A 160 2.54 38.89 9.23
N TRP A 161 1.75 38.05 8.54
CA TRP A 161 1.82 37.92 7.08
C TRP A 161 1.69 39.25 6.35
N GLU A 162 0.73 40.09 6.73
CA GLU A 162 0.49 41.38 6.08
C GLU A 162 1.73 42.31 6.19
N SER A 163 2.41 42.31 7.35
CA SER A 163 3.63 43.09 7.52
C SER A 163 4.77 42.59 6.63
N PHE A 164 4.91 41.28 6.47
CA PHE A 164 5.95 40.70 5.60
C PHE A 164 5.61 40.88 4.13
N SER A 165 4.37 40.56 3.73
CA SER A 165 3.95 40.67 2.34
C SER A 165 3.95 42.10 1.83
N GLY A 166 3.54 43.07 2.68
CA GLY A 166 3.57 44.49 2.34
C GLY A 166 4.98 45.09 2.25
N LYS A 167 5.98 44.47 2.92
CA LYS A 167 7.38 44.91 2.89
C LYS A 167 8.24 44.13 1.88
N ALA A 168 7.82 42.97 1.42
CA ALA A 168 8.54 42.19 0.45
C ALA A 168 8.81 43.02 -0.82
N ALA A 169 10.06 43.09 -1.26
CA ALA A 169 10.44 43.84 -2.46
C ALA A 169 9.83 43.20 -3.72
N VAL A 170 9.62 41.89 -3.71
CA VAL A 170 9.02 41.16 -4.83
C VAL A 170 8.35 39.88 -4.32
N MET A 171 7.27 39.50 -5.01
CA MET A 171 6.60 38.22 -4.84
C MET A 171 6.60 37.47 -6.17
N LYS A 172 7.08 36.21 -6.19
CA LYS A 172 7.23 35.38 -7.41
C LYS A 172 6.42 34.09 -7.33
N PRO A 173 6.03 33.52 -8.49
CA PRO A 173 5.22 32.31 -8.54
C PRO A 173 5.96 31.02 -8.16
N THR A 174 7.30 31.01 -8.14
CA THR A 174 8.09 29.80 -7.82
C THR A 174 9.21 30.08 -6.83
N VAL A 175 9.60 29.07 -6.06
CA VAL A 175 10.73 29.13 -5.10
C VAL A 175 12.06 29.36 -5.82
N MET A 176 12.21 28.83 -7.04
CA MET A 176 13.47 28.95 -7.78
C MET A 176 13.70 30.37 -8.29
N GLU A 177 12.63 31.10 -8.64
CA GLU A 177 12.73 32.51 -9.05
C GLU A 177 13.18 33.39 -7.91
N ILE A 178 12.62 33.22 -6.68
CA ILE A 178 13.03 34.02 -5.53
C ILE A 178 14.46 33.64 -5.04
N ALA A 179 14.85 32.36 -5.14
CA ALA A 179 16.22 31.94 -4.86
C ALA A 179 17.20 32.56 -5.87
N THR A 180 16.82 32.65 -7.12
CA THR A 180 17.61 33.32 -8.17
C THR A 180 17.74 34.82 -7.91
N ASP A 181 16.69 35.50 -7.44
CA ASP A 181 16.73 36.92 -7.08
C ASP A 181 17.76 37.18 -5.96
N VAL A 182 17.86 36.26 -4.97
CA VAL A 182 18.94 36.34 -3.96
C VAL A 182 20.31 36.11 -4.58
N LYS A 183 20.46 35.08 -5.43
CA LYS A 183 21.72 34.74 -6.09
C LYS A 183 22.30 35.91 -6.88
N ILE A 184 21.45 36.62 -7.65
CA ILE A 184 21.90 37.75 -8.47
C ILE A 184 21.96 39.07 -7.71
N GLY A 185 21.62 39.07 -6.40
CA GLY A 185 21.71 40.26 -5.53
C GLY A 185 20.60 41.28 -5.77
N SER A 186 19.51 40.95 -6.45
CA SER A 186 18.35 41.85 -6.59
C SER A 186 17.58 42.01 -5.27
N VAL A 187 17.66 41.00 -4.39
CA VAL A 187 17.22 41.01 -2.99
C VAL A 187 18.32 40.44 -2.10
N ASP A 188 18.28 40.79 -0.81
CA ASP A 188 19.27 40.35 0.20
C ASP A 188 18.91 38.97 0.76
N ALA A 189 17.62 38.62 0.77
CA ALA A 189 17.11 37.39 1.36
C ALA A 189 15.78 36.90 0.72
N ALA A 190 15.45 35.63 0.92
CA ALA A 190 14.13 35.08 0.59
C ALA A 190 13.80 33.91 1.51
N ILE A 191 12.49 33.67 1.78
CA ILE A 191 12.05 32.43 2.43
C ILE A 191 11.86 31.36 1.34
N VAL A 192 12.71 30.32 1.41
CA VAL A 192 12.77 29.22 0.41
C VAL A 192 12.87 27.87 1.11
N TRP A 193 12.88 26.79 0.36
CA TRP A 193 13.21 25.45 0.87
C TRP A 193 14.73 25.28 1.04
N ASP A 194 15.16 24.55 2.06
CA ASP A 194 16.57 24.17 2.28
C ASP A 194 17.15 23.47 1.04
N SER A 195 16.35 22.62 0.38
CA SER A 195 16.68 21.97 -0.88
C SER A 195 16.87 22.92 -2.06
N ALA A 196 16.19 24.08 -2.06
CA ALA A 196 16.38 25.10 -3.08
C ALA A 196 17.73 25.83 -2.89
N VAL A 197 18.10 26.15 -1.64
CA VAL A 197 19.43 26.74 -1.32
C VAL A 197 20.55 25.81 -1.76
N ALA A 198 20.44 24.51 -1.49
CA ALA A 198 21.46 23.53 -1.84
C ALA A 198 21.75 23.44 -3.35
N GLN A 199 20.86 23.93 -4.21
CA GLN A 199 21.06 23.95 -5.67
C GLN A 199 21.90 25.16 -6.14
N PHE A 200 22.18 26.12 -5.27
CA PHE A 200 22.96 27.33 -5.58
C PHE A 200 24.17 27.45 -4.67
N PRO A 201 25.39 27.16 -5.17
CA PRO A 201 26.62 27.27 -4.37
C PRO A 201 26.91 28.68 -3.79
N GLU A 202 26.31 29.71 -4.38
CA GLU A 202 26.41 31.10 -3.99
C GLU A 202 25.53 31.47 -2.80
N LEU A 203 24.59 30.61 -2.44
CA LEU A 203 23.66 30.85 -1.34
C LEU A 203 24.03 30.06 -0.09
N GLU A 204 23.59 30.56 1.06
CA GLU A 204 23.58 29.83 2.33
C GLU A 204 22.20 29.91 3.00
N ALA A 205 21.88 28.89 3.78
CA ALA A 205 20.63 28.80 4.52
C ALA A 205 20.79 29.31 5.96
N VAL A 206 19.96 30.26 6.33
CA VAL A 206 19.79 30.68 7.73
C VAL A 206 18.57 29.95 8.29
N THR A 207 18.82 29.06 9.24
CA THR A 207 17.77 28.31 9.94
C THR A 207 17.24 29.15 11.10
N VAL A 208 15.93 29.36 11.13
CA VAL A 208 15.23 30.01 12.24
C VAL A 208 14.20 29.05 12.85
N PRO A 209 13.99 29.09 14.18
CA PRO A 209 13.14 28.11 14.87
C PRO A 209 11.72 28.00 14.31
N GLU A 210 11.09 29.12 13.97
CA GLU A 210 9.72 29.19 13.48
C GLU A 210 9.56 28.47 12.12
N LEU A 211 10.57 28.57 11.24
CA LEU A 211 10.59 27.89 9.96
C LEU A 211 10.97 26.41 10.12
N ALA A 212 11.98 26.14 10.96
CA ALA A 212 12.47 24.78 11.20
C ALA A 212 11.42 23.84 11.83
N ALA A 213 10.46 24.39 12.57
CA ALA A 213 9.35 23.65 13.18
C ALA A 213 8.28 23.19 12.16
N SER A 214 8.41 23.55 10.89
CA SER A 214 7.39 23.25 9.86
C SER A 214 7.99 22.55 8.63
N PRO A 215 8.59 21.36 8.79
CA PRO A 215 9.00 20.56 7.63
C PRO A 215 7.78 20.12 6.83
N GLU A 216 7.92 20.00 5.53
CA GLU A 216 6.91 19.53 4.60
C GLU A 216 7.42 18.37 3.76
N ASN A 217 6.52 17.47 3.39
CA ASN A 217 6.84 16.38 2.50
C ASN A 217 6.50 16.78 1.05
N ALA A 218 7.43 16.52 0.15
CA ALA A 218 7.10 16.45 -1.25
C ALA A 218 6.80 15.00 -1.62
N SER A 219 5.80 14.81 -2.46
CA SER A 219 5.33 13.48 -2.85
C SER A 219 5.08 13.40 -4.35
N ILE A 220 5.17 12.19 -4.91
CA ILE A 220 4.71 11.89 -6.26
C ILE A 220 3.39 11.13 -6.20
N ALA A 221 2.41 11.56 -6.99
CA ALA A 221 1.08 10.95 -7.07
C ALA A 221 0.75 10.51 -8.48
N VAL A 222 0.08 9.38 -8.63
CA VAL A 222 -0.50 8.95 -9.90
C VAL A 222 -1.81 9.69 -10.12
N LEU A 223 -1.97 10.31 -11.30
CA LEU A 223 -3.19 11.01 -11.67
C LEU A 223 -4.33 10.02 -11.94
N ALA A 224 -5.53 10.36 -11.48
CA ALA A 224 -6.72 9.52 -11.66
C ALA A 224 -7.07 9.34 -13.15
N GLY A 225 -6.77 10.33 -13.98
CA GLY A 225 -6.96 10.31 -15.44
C GLY A 225 -5.80 9.68 -16.23
N SER A 226 -4.80 9.07 -15.57
CA SER A 226 -3.70 8.40 -16.28
C SER A 226 -4.22 7.23 -17.11
N THR A 227 -3.81 7.19 -18.38
CA THR A 227 -4.05 6.07 -19.29
C THR A 227 -2.98 4.97 -19.16
N ASN A 228 -1.88 5.25 -18.43
CA ASN A 228 -0.75 4.35 -18.24
C ASN A 228 -0.39 4.20 -16.73
N PRO A 229 -1.35 3.87 -15.86
CA PRO A 229 -1.13 3.95 -14.41
C PRO A 229 -0.05 2.99 -13.89
N THR A 230 0.08 1.80 -14.48
CA THR A 230 1.12 0.83 -14.11
C THR A 230 2.53 1.33 -14.47
N ALA A 231 2.68 1.96 -15.65
CA ALA A 231 3.95 2.59 -16.04
C ALA A 231 4.26 3.81 -15.16
N ALA A 232 3.25 4.61 -14.81
CA ALA A 232 3.37 5.73 -13.88
C ALA A 232 3.82 5.27 -12.48
N LEU A 233 3.21 4.21 -11.92
CA LEU A 233 3.61 3.62 -10.66
C LEU A 233 5.04 3.08 -10.69
N ARG A 234 5.44 2.43 -11.79
CA ARG A 234 6.82 1.95 -11.96
C ARG A 234 7.82 3.10 -11.94
N PHE A 235 7.53 4.19 -12.67
CA PHE A 235 8.37 5.40 -12.61
C PHE A 235 8.39 6.01 -11.20
N ALA A 236 7.25 6.11 -10.53
CA ALA A 236 7.16 6.63 -9.16
C ALA A 236 8.00 5.81 -8.17
N ARG A 237 7.97 4.47 -8.27
CA ARG A 237 8.83 3.58 -7.47
C ARG A 237 10.31 3.78 -7.79
N TYR A 238 10.68 3.94 -9.07
CA TYR A 238 12.06 4.24 -9.45
C TYR A 238 12.53 5.58 -8.86
N LEU A 239 11.69 6.60 -8.95
CA LEU A 239 11.98 7.95 -8.45
C LEU A 239 12.19 7.97 -6.92
N THR A 240 11.41 7.19 -6.17
CA THR A 240 11.43 7.15 -4.70
C THR A 240 12.36 6.09 -4.12
N SER A 241 12.92 5.22 -4.95
CA SER A 241 13.78 4.11 -4.51
C SER A 241 15.10 4.59 -3.92
N PRO A 242 15.55 3.98 -2.81
CA PRO A 242 16.84 4.29 -2.18
C PRO A 242 18.05 3.93 -3.06
N GLU A 243 17.91 3.03 -4.04
CA GLU A 243 18.99 2.61 -4.95
C GLU A 243 19.02 3.43 -6.26
N LYS A 244 17.92 4.08 -6.63
CA LYS A 244 17.78 4.78 -7.93
C LYS A 244 17.65 6.29 -7.77
N GLY A 245 16.44 6.79 -7.46
CA GLY A 245 16.21 8.23 -7.30
C GLY A 245 16.88 8.79 -6.05
N GLY A 246 16.89 8.07 -4.93
CA GLY A 246 17.42 8.51 -3.66
C GLY A 246 18.82 9.12 -3.73
N PRO A 247 19.84 8.45 -4.31
CA PRO A 247 21.18 9.01 -4.46
C PRO A 247 21.22 10.27 -5.32
N ILE A 248 20.40 10.35 -6.37
CA ILE A 248 20.32 11.51 -7.27
C ILE A 248 19.75 12.72 -6.54
N PHE A 249 18.72 12.50 -5.69
CA PHE A 249 18.16 13.55 -4.82
C PHE A 249 19.15 14.00 -3.76
N SER A 250 19.80 13.06 -3.06
CA SER A 250 20.79 13.36 -2.02
C SER A 250 21.97 14.18 -2.56
N ALA A 251 22.47 13.83 -3.75
CA ALA A 251 23.55 14.58 -4.41
C ALA A 251 23.17 16.02 -4.76
N ARG A 252 21.88 16.36 -4.75
CA ARG A 252 21.33 17.71 -4.98
C ARG A 252 20.82 18.39 -3.71
N GLY A 253 21.22 17.87 -2.53
CA GLY A 253 20.91 18.47 -1.23
C GLY A 253 19.48 18.22 -0.72
N PHE A 254 18.74 17.29 -1.34
CA PHE A 254 17.45 16.86 -0.84
C PHE A 254 17.61 15.75 0.22
N LYS A 255 16.60 15.59 1.06
CA LYS A 255 16.50 14.52 2.06
C LYS A 255 15.45 13.51 1.58
N PRO A 256 15.84 12.40 0.90
CA PRO A 256 14.90 11.40 0.42
C PRO A 256 14.10 10.80 1.57
N ALA A 257 12.80 10.60 1.35
CA ALA A 257 11.96 9.78 2.21
C ALA A 257 12.34 8.29 2.05
N ARG A 258 11.96 7.47 3.02
CA ARG A 258 12.16 6.02 2.91
C ARG A 258 11.23 5.47 1.82
N GLY A 259 11.80 4.92 0.76
CA GLY A 259 11.11 4.27 -0.36
C GLY A 259 11.17 2.74 -0.27
N ASP A 260 10.49 2.10 -1.21
CA ASP A 260 10.63 0.65 -1.48
C ASP A 260 11.94 0.39 -2.21
N GLN A 261 12.54 -0.81 -2.02
CA GLN A 261 13.65 -1.26 -2.83
C GLN A 261 13.25 -1.31 -4.31
N TRP A 262 14.22 -1.01 -5.18
CA TRP A 262 13.95 -1.06 -6.61
C TRP A 262 13.85 -2.49 -7.12
N ALA A 263 12.76 -2.76 -7.80
CA ALA A 263 12.60 -3.87 -8.71
C ALA A 263 11.69 -3.43 -9.86
N GLU A 264 12.02 -3.79 -11.09
CA GLU A 264 11.17 -3.47 -12.25
C GLU A 264 9.79 -4.11 -12.09
N LYS A 265 9.76 -5.36 -11.65
CA LYS A 265 8.57 -6.12 -11.28
C LYS A 265 8.77 -6.71 -9.89
N PRO A 266 8.37 -6.01 -8.81
CA PRO A 266 8.51 -6.49 -7.44
C PRO A 266 7.85 -7.86 -7.23
N ARG A 267 8.55 -8.79 -6.59
CA ARG A 267 7.95 -10.04 -6.11
C ARG A 267 7.37 -9.78 -4.73
N PHE A 268 6.06 -9.87 -4.64
CA PHE A 268 5.32 -9.53 -3.43
C PHE A 268 4.53 -10.74 -2.93
N VAL A 269 4.75 -11.13 -1.68
CA VAL A 269 4.22 -12.36 -1.11
C VAL A 269 3.24 -12.05 0.02
N ILE A 270 2.04 -12.62 -0.08
CA ILE A 270 0.98 -12.47 0.92
C ILE A 270 0.63 -13.85 1.48
N TYR A 271 0.69 -13.98 2.80
CA TYR A 271 0.11 -15.11 3.53
C TYR A 271 -1.23 -14.69 4.10
N SER A 272 -2.29 -15.40 3.76
CA SER A 272 -3.63 -15.06 4.22
C SER A 272 -4.39 -16.28 4.73
N GLY A 273 -5.14 -16.07 5.79
CA GLY A 273 -6.11 -17.05 6.24
C GLY A 273 -7.13 -17.37 5.15
N GLY A 274 -7.47 -18.65 5.00
CA GLY A 274 -8.39 -19.12 3.97
C GLY A 274 -9.77 -18.44 4.01
N VAL A 275 -10.23 -18.02 5.18
CA VAL A 275 -11.51 -17.29 5.37
C VAL A 275 -11.55 -15.97 4.58
N ASN A 276 -10.42 -15.31 4.37
CA ASN A 276 -10.36 -14.01 3.70
C ASN A 276 -10.48 -14.11 2.17
N ARG A 277 -10.20 -15.30 1.60
CA ARG A 277 -10.13 -15.51 0.14
C ARG A 277 -11.32 -14.95 -0.63
N PRO A 278 -12.58 -15.20 -0.26
CA PRO A 278 -13.75 -14.73 -1.05
C PRO A 278 -13.80 -13.21 -1.17
N ALA A 279 -13.35 -12.48 -0.13
CA ALA A 279 -13.42 -11.02 -0.11
C ALA A 279 -12.22 -10.35 -0.83
N ILE A 280 -11.04 -11.00 -0.84
CA ILE A 280 -9.82 -10.32 -1.27
C ILE A 280 -9.23 -10.80 -2.59
N GLN A 281 -9.54 -12.02 -3.05
CA GLN A 281 -8.85 -12.63 -4.20
C GLN A 281 -8.93 -11.75 -5.46
N GLN A 282 -10.10 -11.20 -5.78
CA GLN A 282 -10.26 -10.31 -6.93
C GLN A 282 -9.52 -8.98 -6.72
N THR A 283 -9.61 -8.38 -5.52
CA THR A 283 -8.90 -7.14 -5.19
C THR A 283 -7.39 -7.32 -5.30
N LEU A 284 -6.85 -8.47 -4.89
CA LEU A 284 -5.42 -8.77 -5.01
C LEU A 284 -4.97 -8.88 -6.47
N GLN A 285 -5.77 -9.47 -7.34
CA GLN A 285 -5.46 -9.53 -8.77
C GLN A 285 -5.47 -8.13 -9.40
N GLU A 286 -6.52 -7.34 -9.15
CA GLU A 286 -6.62 -5.96 -9.64
C GLU A 286 -5.46 -5.09 -9.14
N PHE A 287 -5.06 -5.28 -7.87
CA PHE A 287 -3.91 -4.61 -7.28
C PHE A 287 -2.60 -5.01 -7.98
N ALA A 288 -2.39 -6.31 -8.21
CA ALA A 288 -1.19 -6.82 -8.87
C ALA A 288 -1.05 -6.26 -10.30
N ASP A 289 -2.14 -6.24 -11.06
CA ASP A 289 -2.18 -5.70 -12.42
C ASP A 289 -1.93 -4.18 -12.43
N ARG A 290 -2.54 -3.46 -11.50
CA ARG A 290 -2.40 -2.01 -11.33
C ARG A 290 -0.98 -1.61 -10.95
N GLU A 291 -0.40 -2.28 -9.95
CA GLU A 291 0.96 -2.01 -9.47
C GLU A 291 2.05 -2.59 -10.40
N GLY A 292 1.70 -3.52 -11.29
CA GLY A 292 2.66 -4.21 -12.15
C GLY A 292 3.65 -5.07 -11.35
N VAL A 293 3.13 -5.83 -10.37
CA VAL A 293 3.92 -6.67 -9.45
C VAL A 293 3.68 -8.15 -9.70
N ASP A 294 4.65 -8.99 -9.33
CA ASP A 294 4.52 -10.44 -9.31
C ASP A 294 4.00 -10.85 -7.93
N LEU A 295 2.68 -10.99 -7.83
CA LEU A 295 1.99 -11.27 -6.58
C LEU A 295 1.83 -12.77 -6.37
N THR A 296 2.37 -13.27 -5.26
CA THR A 296 2.11 -14.63 -4.76
C THR A 296 1.24 -14.58 -3.52
N THR A 297 0.09 -15.24 -3.56
CA THR A 297 -0.80 -15.34 -2.40
C THR A 297 -0.92 -16.79 -1.94
N VAL A 298 -0.65 -17.05 -0.65
CA VAL A 298 -0.81 -18.36 -0.02
C VAL A 298 -2.00 -18.29 0.93
N PHE A 299 -3.05 -19.03 0.60
CA PHE A 299 -4.23 -19.20 1.46
C PHE A 299 -4.17 -20.53 2.21
N ASN A 300 -4.16 -20.49 3.55
CA ASN A 300 -4.16 -21.71 4.37
C ASN A 300 -4.75 -21.44 5.77
N GLY A 301 -4.81 -22.46 6.62
CA GLY A 301 -5.06 -22.30 8.06
C GLY A 301 -3.91 -21.54 8.72
N CYS A 302 -4.25 -20.63 9.64
CA CYS A 302 -3.24 -19.73 10.24
C CYS A 302 -2.20 -20.47 11.09
N GLY A 303 -2.52 -21.63 11.65
CA GLY A 303 -1.54 -22.49 12.32
C GLY A 303 -0.45 -22.97 11.37
N VAL A 304 -0.84 -23.43 10.17
CA VAL A 304 0.10 -23.85 9.11
C VAL A 304 0.95 -22.67 8.63
N LEU A 305 0.31 -21.50 8.41
CA LEU A 305 1.03 -20.30 7.98
C LEU A 305 2.05 -19.83 9.03
N CYS A 306 1.68 -19.79 10.30
CA CYS A 306 2.60 -19.43 11.39
C CYS A 306 3.77 -20.41 11.53
N ALA A 307 3.50 -21.72 11.46
CA ALA A 307 4.56 -22.73 11.48
C ALA A 307 5.54 -22.56 10.31
N SER A 308 5.01 -22.34 9.11
CA SER A 308 5.82 -22.07 7.91
C SER A 308 6.67 -20.81 8.07
N MET A 309 6.10 -19.68 8.51
CA MET A 309 6.84 -18.44 8.74
C MET A 309 7.94 -18.59 9.78
N LYS A 310 7.68 -19.30 10.89
CA LYS A 310 8.68 -19.59 11.91
C LYS A 310 9.83 -20.44 11.34
N ALA A 311 9.54 -21.47 10.59
CA ALA A 311 10.56 -22.29 9.94
C ALA A 311 11.40 -21.48 8.94
N MET A 312 10.76 -20.64 8.13
CA MET A 312 11.45 -19.75 7.19
C MET A 312 12.34 -18.73 7.90
N SER A 313 11.90 -18.17 9.03
CA SER A 313 12.67 -17.17 9.79
C SER A 313 13.96 -17.72 10.38
N GLN A 314 14.03 -19.03 10.61
CA GLN A 314 15.22 -19.73 11.13
C GLN A 314 16.23 -20.08 10.03
N THR A 315 15.86 -19.96 8.76
CA THR A 315 16.73 -20.34 7.62
C THR A 315 17.26 -19.07 6.97
N PRO A 316 18.57 -18.80 7.03
CA PRO A 316 19.16 -17.63 6.38
C PRO A 316 18.88 -17.62 4.86
N GLY A 317 18.49 -16.45 4.33
CA GLY A 317 18.20 -16.25 2.91
C GLY A 317 16.77 -16.59 2.49
N ASN A 318 15.94 -17.17 3.34
CA ASN A 318 14.52 -17.34 3.04
C ASN A 318 13.78 -16.00 3.14
N GLN A 319 12.98 -15.73 2.12
CA GLN A 319 12.11 -14.56 2.10
C GLN A 319 10.83 -14.87 2.87
N LEU A 320 10.59 -14.11 3.94
CA LEU A 320 9.29 -14.09 4.64
C LEU A 320 8.22 -13.45 3.74
N PRO A 321 6.92 -13.74 3.96
CA PRO A 321 5.88 -12.99 3.30
C PRO A 321 5.93 -11.51 3.69
N ASP A 322 5.61 -10.64 2.74
CA ASP A 322 5.59 -9.18 2.94
C ASP A 322 4.39 -8.75 3.79
N VAL A 323 3.30 -9.52 3.67
CA VAL A 323 2.04 -9.28 4.38
C VAL A 323 1.49 -10.56 4.96
N TYR A 324 0.97 -10.47 6.18
CA TYR A 324 0.17 -11.51 6.82
C TYR A 324 -1.23 -10.98 7.15
N TYR A 325 -2.25 -11.59 6.54
CA TYR A 325 -3.64 -11.28 6.81
C TYR A 325 -4.30 -12.49 7.49
N ALA A 326 -4.34 -12.47 8.82
CA ALA A 326 -4.73 -13.63 9.62
C ALA A 326 -6.25 -13.90 9.60
N CYS A 327 -6.63 -15.13 9.94
CA CYS A 327 -8.04 -15.51 10.16
C CYS A 327 -8.58 -14.96 11.49
N ASP A 328 -7.70 -14.77 12.47
CA ASP A 328 -8.05 -14.24 13.79
C ASP A 328 -6.81 -13.68 14.50
N VAL A 329 -7.06 -12.76 15.42
CA VAL A 329 -6.03 -12.10 16.23
C VAL A 329 -5.15 -13.07 17.03
N CYS A 330 -5.62 -14.27 17.37
CA CYS A 330 -4.87 -15.23 18.19
C CYS A 330 -3.61 -15.80 17.50
N PHE A 331 -3.49 -15.66 16.18
CA PHE A 331 -2.33 -16.10 15.41
C PHE A 331 -1.36 -14.96 15.01
N VAL A 332 -1.54 -13.75 15.55
CA VAL A 332 -0.59 -12.64 15.35
C VAL A 332 0.52 -12.63 16.41
N PRO A 333 0.24 -12.74 17.73
CA PRO A 333 1.28 -12.74 18.76
C PRO A 333 2.40 -13.77 18.54
N PRO A 334 2.12 -15.00 18.06
CA PRO A 334 3.16 -16.00 17.79
C PRO A 334 4.18 -15.59 16.72
N VAL A 335 3.90 -14.57 15.91
CA VAL A 335 4.75 -14.04 14.82
C VAL A 335 5.04 -12.54 14.96
N ALA A 336 4.81 -11.96 16.15
CA ALA A 336 4.93 -10.53 16.42
C ALA A 336 6.34 -9.96 16.14
N GLU A 337 7.40 -10.76 16.28
CA GLU A 337 8.77 -10.34 15.92
C GLU A 337 8.91 -10.08 14.41
N MET A 338 8.17 -10.82 13.58
CA MET A 338 8.18 -10.68 12.14
C MET A 338 7.19 -9.61 11.67
N PHE A 339 6.08 -9.46 12.38
CA PHE A 339 4.97 -8.53 12.10
C PHE A 339 4.68 -7.70 13.36
N PRO A 340 5.42 -6.61 13.59
CA PRO A 340 5.40 -5.89 14.87
C PRO A 340 4.09 -5.16 15.15
N GLU A 341 3.34 -4.83 14.11
CA GLU A 341 2.08 -4.09 14.20
C GLU A 341 1.00 -4.77 13.37
N ALA A 342 -0.24 -4.67 13.82
CA ALA A 342 -1.40 -5.17 13.11
C ALA A 342 -2.57 -4.18 13.18
N ILE A 343 -3.40 -4.18 12.13
CA ILE A 343 -4.66 -3.46 12.07
C ILE A 343 -5.80 -4.45 11.84
N VAL A 344 -6.83 -4.39 12.67
CA VAL A 344 -8.03 -5.21 12.46
C VAL A 344 -8.89 -4.56 11.38
N LEU A 345 -9.17 -5.31 10.32
CA LEU A 345 -9.99 -4.84 9.20
C LEU A 345 -11.42 -5.33 9.26
N THR A 346 -11.63 -6.57 9.71
CA THR A 346 -12.95 -7.22 9.66
C THR A 346 -13.18 -8.13 10.86
N GLU A 347 -14.45 -8.52 11.06
CA GLU A 347 -14.85 -9.64 11.90
C GLU A 347 -15.85 -10.53 11.17
N ALA A 348 -15.88 -11.82 11.52
CA ALA A 348 -16.72 -12.85 10.95
C ALA A 348 -17.37 -13.71 12.02
N ASP A 349 -18.63 -14.12 11.79
CA ASP A 349 -19.31 -15.08 12.68
C ASP A 349 -18.88 -16.51 12.39
N ILE A 350 -18.80 -17.30 13.47
CA ILE A 350 -18.67 -18.76 13.42
C ILE A 350 -20.07 -19.33 13.60
N VAL A 351 -20.42 -20.25 12.73
CA VAL A 351 -21.75 -20.88 12.69
C VAL A 351 -21.63 -22.40 12.67
N LEU A 352 -22.72 -23.04 13.03
CA LEU A 352 -22.91 -24.45 12.82
C LEU A 352 -23.58 -24.65 11.45
N ALA A 353 -22.91 -25.30 10.52
CA ALA A 353 -23.42 -25.65 9.21
C ALA A 353 -23.93 -27.09 9.22
N VAL A 354 -25.10 -27.31 8.60
CA VAL A 354 -25.78 -28.62 8.48
C VAL A 354 -26.26 -28.83 7.05
N ASN A 355 -26.54 -30.05 6.68
CA ASN A 355 -27.13 -30.36 5.38
C ASN A 355 -28.46 -29.63 5.19
N LYS A 356 -28.79 -29.28 3.95
CA LYS A 356 -30.03 -28.56 3.59
C LYS A 356 -31.27 -29.22 4.16
N GLY A 357 -32.16 -28.42 4.77
CA GLY A 357 -33.36 -28.91 5.46
C GLY A 357 -33.09 -29.50 6.84
N ASN A 358 -31.83 -29.50 7.31
CA ASN A 358 -31.44 -29.98 8.63
C ASN A 358 -32.04 -31.35 9.03
N PRO A 359 -31.77 -32.42 8.29
CA PRO A 359 -32.43 -33.72 8.48
C PRO A 359 -32.14 -34.38 9.84
N ARG A 360 -31.08 -33.93 10.54
CA ARG A 360 -30.70 -34.40 11.87
C ARG A 360 -31.28 -33.54 13.00
N ASN A 361 -32.11 -32.53 12.68
CA ASN A 361 -32.72 -31.61 13.64
C ASN A 361 -31.75 -31.02 14.66
N ILE A 362 -30.55 -30.63 14.20
CA ILE A 362 -29.48 -30.01 15.00
C ILE A 362 -29.86 -28.53 15.20
N ARG A 363 -29.86 -28.03 16.43
CA ARG A 363 -30.26 -26.65 16.77
C ARG A 363 -29.19 -25.87 17.51
N SER A 364 -28.21 -26.57 18.06
CA SER A 364 -27.13 -25.97 18.88
C SER A 364 -25.87 -26.82 18.81
N ILE A 365 -24.75 -26.28 19.34
CA ILE A 365 -23.50 -27.04 19.47
C ILE A 365 -23.63 -28.25 20.42
N ALA A 366 -24.60 -28.23 21.34
CA ALA A 366 -24.87 -29.36 22.22
C ALA A 366 -25.40 -30.58 21.48
N ASP A 367 -26.17 -30.35 20.40
CA ASP A 367 -26.71 -31.42 19.58
C ASP A 367 -25.65 -32.19 18.79
N LEU A 368 -24.44 -31.63 18.65
CA LEU A 368 -23.29 -32.33 18.06
C LEU A 368 -22.84 -33.56 18.87
N ALA A 369 -23.27 -33.66 20.12
CA ALA A 369 -23.04 -34.82 20.97
C ALA A 369 -24.06 -35.96 20.76
N GLN A 370 -25.10 -35.79 19.94
CA GLN A 370 -26.07 -36.83 19.61
C GLN A 370 -25.38 -38.03 18.96
N PRO A 371 -25.81 -39.28 19.29
CA PRO A 371 -25.15 -40.48 18.76
C PRO A 371 -25.34 -40.59 17.22
N ASN A 372 -24.34 -41.18 16.57
CA ASN A 372 -24.35 -41.48 15.12
C ASN A 372 -24.34 -40.24 14.21
N LEU A 373 -23.90 -39.05 14.69
CA LEU A 373 -23.65 -37.92 13.84
C LEU A 373 -22.23 -38.00 13.24
N LYS A 374 -22.12 -37.55 11.99
CA LYS A 374 -20.83 -37.33 11.32
C LYS A 374 -20.48 -35.85 11.41
N VAL A 375 -19.63 -35.50 12.36
CA VAL A 375 -19.24 -34.11 12.64
C VAL A 375 -17.87 -33.82 12.01
N GLY A 376 -17.75 -32.68 11.34
CA GLY A 376 -16.49 -32.13 10.85
C GLY A 376 -16.07 -30.89 11.64
N ILE A 377 -14.79 -30.79 11.95
CA ILE A 377 -14.20 -29.59 12.54
C ILE A 377 -12.86 -29.27 11.84
N CYS A 378 -12.37 -28.05 11.99
CA CYS A 378 -11.00 -27.78 11.61
C CYS A 378 -10.02 -28.34 12.65
N ASN A 379 -8.82 -28.72 12.21
CA ASN A 379 -7.75 -29.17 13.11
C ASN A 379 -7.26 -27.99 13.97
N ALA A 380 -7.19 -28.17 15.28
CA ALA A 380 -6.88 -27.10 16.22
C ALA A 380 -5.44 -26.57 16.14
N GLU A 381 -4.50 -27.37 15.64
CA GLU A 381 -3.09 -26.96 15.48
C GLU A 381 -2.87 -26.26 14.12
N GLN A 382 -3.66 -26.61 13.11
CA GLN A 382 -3.49 -26.12 11.73
C GLN A 382 -4.33 -24.90 11.41
N ALA A 383 -5.48 -24.75 12.10
CA ALA A 383 -6.46 -23.71 11.78
C ALA A 383 -6.93 -22.95 13.02
N THR A 384 -7.05 -21.63 12.86
CA THR A 384 -7.68 -20.75 13.86
C THR A 384 -9.08 -21.26 14.24
N LEU A 385 -9.90 -21.60 13.26
CA LEU A 385 -11.25 -22.10 13.49
C LEU A 385 -11.25 -23.38 14.35
N GLY A 386 -10.29 -24.28 14.11
CA GLY A 386 -10.13 -25.49 14.92
C GLY A 386 -9.76 -25.18 16.38
N PHE A 387 -8.82 -24.27 16.57
CA PHE A 387 -8.43 -23.78 17.91
C PHE A 387 -9.62 -23.15 18.65
N MET A 388 -10.35 -22.25 17.98
CA MET A 388 -11.54 -21.60 18.55
C MET A 388 -12.67 -22.61 18.82
N THR A 389 -12.89 -23.57 17.91
CA THR A 389 -13.87 -24.63 18.09
C THR A 389 -13.56 -25.49 19.33
N LYS A 390 -12.30 -25.91 19.49
CA LYS A 390 -11.87 -26.68 20.67
C LYS A 390 -12.09 -25.88 21.97
N ALA A 391 -11.73 -24.60 21.97
CA ALA A 391 -11.93 -23.71 23.12
C ALA A 391 -13.41 -23.54 23.47
N MET A 392 -14.25 -23.30 22.48
CA MET A 392 -15.71 -23.13 22.62
C MET A 392 -16.38 -24.39 23.16
N LEU A 393 -16.05 -25.57 22.60
CA LEU A 393 -16.57 -26.85 23.07
C LEU A 393 -16.07 -27.19 24.48
N LYS A 394 -14.83 -26.85 24.84
CA LYS A 394 -14.27 -27.04 26.18
C LYS A 394 -14.99 -26.15 27.19
N GLN A 395 -15.21 -24.87 26.88
CA GLN A 395 -15.95 -23.94 27.74
C GLN A 395 -17.39 -24.41 27.98
N ALA A 396 -18.04 -24.99 26.96
CA ALA A 396 -19.39 -25.54 27.07
C ALA A 396 -19.45 -26.92 27.77
N GLY A 397 -18.31 -27.53 28.14
CA GLY A 397 -18.25 -28.89 28.69
C GLY A 397 -18.59 -29.99 27.69
N LEU A 398 -18.61 -29.70 26.41
CA LEU A 398 -19.07 -30.59 25.34
C LEU A 398 -17.95 -31.31 24.58
N LEU A 399 -16.69 -30.88 24.78
CA LEU A 399 -15.56 -31.37 23.99
C LEU A 399 -15.44 -32.90 23.96
N PRO A 400 -15.44 -33.64 25.09
CA PRO A 400 -15.29 -35.10 25.03
C PRO A 400 -16.44 -35.81 24.32
N ALA A 401 -17.66 -35.29 24.45
CA ALA A 401 -18.85 -35.88 23.84
C ALA A 401 -18.90 -35.63 22.31
N VAL A 402 -18.62 -34.42 21.88
CA VAL A 402 -18.59 -34.06 20.46
C VAL A 402 -17.45 -34.76 19.72
N MET A 403 -16.26 -34.85 20.35
CA MET A 403 -15.10 -35.52 19.74
C MET A 403 -15.34 -37.00 19.41
N LYS A 404 -16.30 -37.68 20.05
CA LYS A 404 -16.70 -39.04 19.68
C LYS A 404 -17.36 -39.10 18.32
N ASN A 405 -18.00 -38.04 17.89
CA ASN A 405 -18.72 -37.91 16.60
C ASN A 405 -17.85 -37.25 15.51
N VAL A 406 -16.68 -36.70 15.87
CA VAL A 406 -15.78 -36.07 14.89
C VAL A 406 -15.12 -37.14 14.03
N CYS A 407 -15.52 -37.19 12.76
CA CYS A 407 -14.97 -38.10 11.76
C CYS A 407 -14.05 -37.41 10.73
N SER A 408 -13.99 -36.07 10.75
CA SER A 408 -13.13 -35.30 9.86
C SER A 408 -12.49 -34.11 10.59
N GLN A 409 -11.15 -33.96 10.47
CA GLN A 409 -10.39 -32.81 10.92
C GLN A 409 -9.52 -32.30 9.77
N VAL A 410 -9.77 -31.07 9.32
CA VAL A 410 -9.17 -30.47 8.13
C VAL A 410 -8.53 -29.11 8.43
N PRO A 411 -7.57 -28.63 7.60
CA PRO A 411 -6.89 -27.36 7.86
C PRO A 411 -7.70 -26.10 7.53
N THR A 412 -8.80 -26.21 6.73
CA THR A 412 -9.61 -25.05 6.33
C THR A 412 -11.11 -25.35 6.31
N ALA A 413 -11.94 -24.32 6.57
CA ALA A 413 -13.40 -24.44 6.57
C ALA A 413 -14.00 -24.80 5.21
N ASP A 414 -13.36 -24.39 4.10
CA ASP A 414 -13.82 -24.72 2.74
C ASP A 414 -13.90 -26.23 2.53
N LEU A 415 -12.96 -26.99 3.08
CA LEU A 415 -12.95 -28.46 2.98
C LEU A 415 -14.14 -29.07 3.75
N LEU A 416 -14.52 -28.49 4.90
CA LEU A 416 -15.70 -28.92 5.65
C LEU A 416 -16.99 -28.63 4.86
N VAL A 417 -17.10 -27.44 4.28
CA VAL A 417 -18.26 -27.07 3.44
C VAL A 417 -18.39 -28.02 2.25
N ASN A 418 -17.28 -28.39 1.60
CA ASN A 418 -17.30 -29.36 0.51
C ASN A 418 -17.74 -30.75 0.99
N GLN A 419 -17.34 -31.21 2.17
CA GLN A 419 -17.75 -32.49 2.75
C GLN A 419 -19.26 -32.50 3.12
N LEU A 420 -19.79 -31.35 3.59
CA LEU A 420 -21.23 -31.18 3.78
C LEU A 420 -22.01 -31.27 2.44
N ARG A 421 -21.52 -30.55 1.41
CA ARG A 421 -22.15 -30.58 0.07
C ARG A 421 -22.23 -31.98 -0.55
N THR A 422 -21.23 -32.82 -0.25
CA THR A 422 -21.20 -34.23 -0.72
C THR A 422 -21.95 -35.19 0.20
N GLY A 423 -22.56 -34.72 1.30
CA GLY A 423 -23.22 -35.58 2.29
C GLY A 423 -22.30 -36.47 3.10
N SER A 424 -20.99 -36.19 3.07
CA SER A 424 -19.98 -36.94 3.88
C SER A 424 -20.03 -36.57 5.36
N LEU A 425 -20.60 -35.42 5.69
CA LEU A 425 -20.83 -34.91 7.05
C LEU A 425 -22.30 -34.60 7.26
N ASP A 426 -22.77 -34.70 8.50
CA ASP A 426 -24.10 -34.23 8.94
C ASP A 426 -24.05 -32.77 9.40
N ALA A 427 -22.93 -32.39 10.06
CA ALA A 427 -22.71 -31.06 10.61
C ALA A 427 -21.21 -30.67 10.64
N ALA A 428 -20.95 -29.39 10.59
CA ALA A 428 -19.61 -28.84 10.78
C ALA A 428 -19.65 -27.45 11.42
N ILE A 429 -18.62 -27.10 12.17
CA ILE A 429 -18.42 -25.72 12.65
C ILE A 429 -17.54 -25.00 11.63
N VAL A 430 -18.07 -23.91 11.04
CA VAL A 430 -17.43 -23.16 9.96
C VAL A 430 -17.61 -21.64 10.16
N TYR A 431 -16.86 -20.82 9.42
CA TYR A 431 -17.21 -19.41 9.31
C TYR A 431 -18.44 -19.25 8.42
N GLU A 432 -19.34 -18.34 8.78
CA GLU A 432 -20.55 -18.05 7.98
C GLU A 432 -20.20 -17.71 6.53
N ILE A 433 -19.09 -17.00 6.32
CA ILE A 433 -18.55 -16.62 5.02
C ILE A 433 -18.27 -17.82 4.12
N ASN A 434 -17.72 -18.90 4.68
CA ASN A 434 -17.45 -20.12 3.92
C ASN A 434 -18.74 -20.88 3.60
N ALA A 435 -19.76 -20.81 4.46
CA ALA A 435 -21.05 -21.46 4.27
C ALA A 435 -21.93 -20.73 3.23
N ARG A 436 -21.89 -19.40 3.20
CA ARG A 436 -22.76 -18.55 2.36
C ARG A 436 -22.79 -18.93 0.88
N PRO A 437 -21.65 -19.18 0.19
CA PRO A 437 -21.66 -19.61 -1.22
C PRO A 437 -22.29 -20.98 -1.46
N ALA A 438 -22.46 -21.79 -0.42
CA ALA A 438 -23.03 -23.12 -0.48
C ALA A 438 -24.47 -23.19 0.07
N ALA A 439 -25.17 -22.06 0.23
CA ALA A 439 -26.49 -21.94 0.82
C ALA A 439 -27.59 -22.77 0.11
N GLU A 440 -27.37 -23.20 -1.14
CA GLU A 440 -28.22 -24.13 -1.86
C GLU A 440 -28.18 -25.55 -1.25
N PHE A 441 -27.02 -25.95 -0.69
CA PHE A 441 -26.73 -27.31 -0.20
C PHE A 441 -26.75 -27.44 1.31
N ILE A 442 -26.54 -26.32 2.04
CA ILE A 442 -26.38 -26.29 3.50
C ILE A 442 -27.24 -25.19 4.12
N ASP A 443 -27.67 -25.41 5.35
CA ASP A 443 -28.22 -24.38 6.22
C ASP A 443 -27.25 -24.03 7.34
N THR A 444 -27.32 -22.80 7.86
CA THR A 444 -26.52 -22.33 8.96
C THR A 444 -27.38 -22.07 10.20
N ILE A 445 -26.81 -22.39 11.36
CA ILE A 445 -27.41 -22.18 12.68
C ILE A 445 -26.44 -21.29 13.46
N SER A 446 -26.93 -20.16 13.95
CA SER A 446 -26.13 -19.21 14.72
C SER A 446 -25.68 -19.83 16.05
N ILE A 447 -24.42 -19.62 16.39
CA ILE A 447 -23.86 -19.93 17.69
C ILE A 447 -23.89 -18.65 18.54
N PRO A 448 -24.40 -18.66 19.78
CA PRO A 448 -24.47 -17.45 20.60
C PRO A 448 -23.11 -16.78 20.78
N ALA A 449 -23.08 -15.45 20.72
CA ALA A 449 -21.84 -14.66 20.89
C ALA A 449 -21.15 -14.90 22.24
N SER A 450 -21.92 -15.26 23.29
CA SER A 450 -21.39 -15.65 24.61
C SER A 450 -20.52 -16.92 24.57
N ALA A 451 -20.62 -17.72 23.52
CA ALA A 451 -19.76 -18.88 23.30
C ALA A 451 -18.43 -18.54 22.58
N GLY A 452 -18.18 -17.25 22.27
CA GLY A 452 -16.96 -16.85 21.58
C GLY A 452 -16.96 -17.12 20.06
N ALA A 453 -18.14 -17.17 19.46
CA ALA A 453 -18.32 -17.53 18.05
C ALA A 453 -18.04 -16.38 17.06
N LYS A 454 -16.97 -15.62 17.29
CA LYS A 454 -16.52 -14.53 16.41
C LYS A 454 -15.01 -14.61 16.17
N ALA A 455 -14.62 -14.45 14.92
CA ALA A 455 -13.23 -14.29 14.54
C ALA A 455 -12.98 -12.87 14.04
N VAL A 456 -11.79 -12.34 14.32
CA VAL A 456 -11.39 -10.97 14.05
C VAL A 456 -10.13 -11.00 13.19
N GLN A 457 -10.19 -10.44 11.97
CA GLN A 457 -9.14 -10.59 10.97
C GLN A 457 -8.17 -9.40 10.97
N PRO A 458 -6.95 -9.56 11.48
CA PRO A 458 -5.90 -8.54 11.45
C PRO A 458 -5.02 -8.65 10.21
N PHE A 459 -4.66 -7.49 9.66
CA PHE A 459 -3.68 -7.31 8.60
C PHE A 459 -2.38 -6.77 9.20
N ALA A 460 -1.25 -7.35 8.84
CA ALA A 460 0.07 -6.99 9.37
C ALA A 460 1.12 -6.96 8.26
N VAL A 461 2.01 -5.96 8.31
CA VAL A 461 3.13 -5.78 7.37
C VAL A 461 4.41 -6.29 8.01
N ALA A 462 5.22 -7.03 7.26
CA ALA A 462 6.47 -7.57 7.76
C ALA A 462 7.50 -6.47 8.03
N ALA A 463 8.17 -6.53 9.18
CA ALA A 463 9.19 -5.56 9.60
C ALA A 463 10.36 -5.42 8.60
N LYS A 464 10.68 -6.52 7.92
CA LYS A 464 11.83 -6.62 7.00
C LYS A 464 11.41 -6.70 5.53
N THR A 465 10.16 -6.36 5.20
CA THR A 465 9.76 -6.30 3.78
C THR A 465 10.59 -5.26 3.04
N PRO A 466 11.09 -5.58 1.84
CA PRO A 466 11.72 -4.58 0.97
C PRO A 466 10.72 -3.59 0.36
N TYR A 467 9.40 -3.84 0.54
CA TYR A 467 8.32 -3.10 -0.10
C TYR A 467 7.28 -2.55 0.90
N PRO A 468 7.68 -1.78 1.94
CA PRO A 468 6.75 -1.29 2.95
C PRO A 468 5.67 -0.36 2.38
N LEU A 469 6.01 0.50 1.42
CA LEU A 469 5.03 1.41 0.80
C LEU A 469 4.04 0.65 -0.11
N LEU A 470 4.49 -0.38 -0.81
CA LEU A 470 3.62 -1.26 -1.59
C LEU A 470 2.63 -2.00 -0.68
N ALA A 471 3.09 -2.49 0.48
CA ALA A 471 2.23 -3.14 1.47
C ALA A 471 1.17 -2.17 2.04
N HIS A 472 1.54 -0.91 2.29
CA HIS A 472 0.57 0.11 2.71
C HIS A 472 -0.42 0.46 1.61
N ARG A 473 0.00 0.55 0.33
CA ARG A 473 -0.93 0.75 -0.79
C ARG A 473 -1.89 -0.44 -0.97
N LEU A 474 -1.43 -1.67 -0.67
CA LEU A 474 -2.34 -2.81 -0.62
C LEU A 474 -3.39 -2.65 0.48
N LEU A 475 -2.99 -2.23 1.68
CA LEU A 475 -3.91 -1.94 2.79
C LEU A 475 -4.95 -0.90 2.39
N ASP A 476 -4.53 0.21 1.76
CA ASP A 476 -5.42 1.25 1.26
C ASP A 476 -6.36 0.73 0.17
N CYS A 477 -5.87 -0.15 -0.71
CA CYS A 477 -6.68 -0.81 -1.73
C CYS A 477 -7.77 -1.71 -1.10
N LEU A 478 -7.41 -2.50 -0.08
CA LEU A 478 -8.38 -3.34 0.65
C LEU A 478 -9.44 -2.47 1.35
N LYS A 479 -9.03 -1.39 2.03
CA LYS A 479 -9.95 -0.43 2.68
C LYS A 479 -10.91 0.23 1.67
N SER A 480 -10.41 0.58 0.49
CA SER A 480 -11.22 1.18 -0.57
C SER A 480 -12.23 0.20 -1.19
N ASN A 481 -11.99 -1.11 -1.06
CA ASN A 481 -12.87 -2.18 -1.52
C ASN A 481 -13.71 -2.80 -0.39
N ARG A 482 -14.00 -2.06 0.67
CA ARG A 482 -14.79 -2.48 1.83
C ARG A 482 -16.09 -3.21 1.44
N ALA A 483 -16.80 -2.75 0.41
CA ALA A 483 -18.05 -3.36 -0.06
C ALA A 483 -17.89 -4.86 -0.38
N ARG A 484 -16.76 -5.29 -0.93
CA ARG A 484 -16.49 -6.72 -1.23
C ARG A 484 -16.42 -7.58 0.02
N PHE A 485 -15.94 -7.02 1.12
CA PHE A 485 -15.93 -7.72 2.42
C PHE A 485 -17.34 -7.86 2.96
N GLU A 486 -18.16 -6.81 2.89
CA GLU A 486 -19.54 -6.79 3.35
C GLU A 486 -20.41 -7.74 2.50
N GLU A 487 -20.23 -7.75 1.18
CA GLU A 487 -20.87 -8.71 0.25
C GLU A 487 -20.49 -10.17 0.56
N ALA A 488 -19.22 -10.42 0.90
CA ALA A 488 -18.76 -11.73 1.33
C ALA A 488 -19.32 -12.13 2.72
N GLY A 489 -19.84 -11.19 3.50
CA GLY A 489 -20.46 -11.43 4.81
C GLY A 489 -19.60 -11.03 6.00
N PHE A 490 -18.48 -10.36 5.79
CA PHE A 490 -17.72 -9.77 6.88
C PHE A 490 -18.40 -8.52 7.41
N ARG A 491 -18.20 -8.22 8.68
CA ARG A 491 -18.43 -6.90 9.24
C ARG A 491 -17.13 -6.12 9.21
N TRP A 492 -17.18 -4.92 8.59
CA TRP A 492 -16.03 -4.04 8.54
C TRP A 492 -15.75 -3.42 9.91
N ARG A 493 -14.45 -3.31 10.25
CA ARG A 493 -13.96 -2.60 11.44
C ARG A 493 -12.98 -1.51 10.99
N ASP A 494 -12.87 -0.47 11.78
CA ASP A 494 -11.95 0.64 11.53
C ASP A 494 -11.09 0.86 12.78
N ASP A 495 -10.48 -0.23 13.24
CA ASP A 495 -9.68 -0.23 14.45
C ASP A 495 -8.35 0.48 14.22
N PRO A 496 -7.76 1.12 15.24
CA PRO A 496 -6.41 1.66 15.13
C PRO A 496 -5.38 0.53 14.98
N THR A 497 -4.22 0.87 14.40
CA THR A 497 -3.05 -0.03 14.41
C THR A 497 -2.57 -0.22 15.85
N ILE A 498 -2.29 -1.46 16.21
CA ILE A 498 -1.80 -1.84 17.55
C ILE A 498 -0.51 -2.66 17.45
N PRO A 499 0.39 -2.58 18.42
CA PRO A 499 1.53 -3.50 18.49
C PRO A 499 1.06 -4.94 18.58
N SER A 500 1.59 -5.83 17.74
CA SER A 500 1.17 -7.23 17.66
C SER A 500 1.33 -8.00 18.97
N LYS A 501 2.32 -7.61 19.80
CA LYS A 501 2.56 -8.18 21.15
C LYS A 501 1.50 -7.77 22.18
N ASP A 502 0.80 -6.64 21.95
CA ASP A 502 -0.19 -6.07 22.86
C ASP A 502 -1.62 -6.53 22.51
N ILE A 503 -1.76 -7.41 21.51
CA ILE A 503 -3.05 -8.00 21.16
C ILE A 503 -3.56 -8.83 22.33
N VAL A 504 -4.69 -8.41 22.91
CA VAL A 504 -5.34 -9.11 24.01
C VAL A 504 -6.25 -10.19 23.44
N LEU A 505 -5.91 -11.45 23.74
CA LEU A 505 -6.78 -12.58 23.40
C LEU A 505 -8.03 -12.58 24.29
N PRO A 506 -9.22 -12.92 23.76
CA PRO A 506 -10.41 -13.17 24.55
C PRO A 506 -10.13 -14.23 25.64
N ASP A 507 -10.80 -14.10 26.81
CA ASP A 507 -10.51 -14.95 27.96
C ASP A 507 -10.71 -16.45 27.69
N TYR A 508 -11.69 -16.82 26.86
CA TYR A 508 -11.93 -18.20 26.47
C TYR A 508 -10.77 -18.81 25.65
N LEU A 509 -10.00 -17.97 24.93
CA LEU A 509 -8.83 -18.41 24.17
C LEU A 509 -7.56 -18.48 25.06
N LYS A 510 -7.45 -17.64 26.08
CA LYS A 510 -6.34 -17.71 27.06
C LYS A 510 -6.34 -19.02 27.80
N ASN A 511 -7.52 -19.49 28.19
CA ASN A 511 -7.69 -20.73 28.95
C ASN A 511 -7.59 -22.01 28.09
N ALA A 512 -7.59 -21.89 26.77
CA ALA A 512 -7.45 -23.04 25.87
C ALA A 512 -6.02 -23.63 25.88
N ASN A 513 -5.00 -22.80 26.20
CA ASN A 513 -3.59 -23.21 26.24
C ASN A 513 -3.13 -23.73 27.62
N ASN A 514 -3.94 -23.62 28.67
CA ASN A 514 -3.50 -23.85 30.05
C ASN A 514 -3.84 -25.22 30.64
N ASN A 515 -4.21 -26.22 29.86
CA ASN A 515 -4.33 -27.60 30.37
C ASN A 515 -4.28 -28.60 29.20
N ASP A 516 -3.20 -29.23 29.02
CA ASP A 516 -3.10 -30.65 28.59
C ASP A 516 -2.83 -31.52 29.80
#